data_a6100b03620b8325af995859a1a59e5d
#
_entry.id   a6100b03620b8325af995859a1a59e5d
#
_cell.length_a   1.000
_cell.length_b   1.000
_cell.length_c   1.000
_cell.angle_alpha   90.00
_cell.angle_beta   90.00
_cell.angle_gamma   90.00
#
_symmetry.space_group_name_H-M   'P 1'
#
loop_
_entity.id
_entity.type
_entity.pdbx_description
1 polymer ?
#
loop_
_entity_poly.entity_id
_entity_poly.type
_entity_poly.pdbx_seq_one_letter_code
_entity_poly.pdbx_strand_id
1 'polypeptide(L)'
;MLKRNFPLILLFLVFAAMLGVLFNIPRAMPKPAAPFVPEPEEETIGFTGRVVMPSFDDIYILENSAERNLEQLEKFLQGRAAGLHYLAAEHFKNLKKNHKKSKARKSGDSAADDIVVGVRMTLDSLGRFKLNEFVFSNTEDEEFKESLVNHVEYYWRYPKSASGTLEFWIPIRWMENY
;
A
#
# COMPACT_ATOMS: atom_id res chain seq x y z
N MET A 1 49.29 66.39 20.69
CA MET A 1 47.99 66.01 20.10
C MET A 1 47.88 64.48 19.79
N LEU A 2 48.97 63.75 19.65
CA LEU A 2 48.94 62.32 19.28
C LEU A 2 48.42 61.39 20.38
N LYS A 3 48.63 61.70 21.67
CA LYS A 3 48.25 60.80 22.78
C LYS A 3 46.69 60.71 22.99
N ARG A 4 45.94 61.69 22.53
CA ARG A 4 44.46 61.69 22.77
C ARG A 4 43.70 60.86 21.75
N ASN A 5 44.28 60.58 20.59
CA ASN A 5 43.65 59.80 19.53
C ASN A 5 44.19 58.35 19.41
N PHE A 6 45.10 57.98 20.28
CA PHE A 6 45.72 56.66 20.27
C PHE A 6 44.70 55.50 20.37
N PRO A 7 43.70 55.54 21.28
CA PRO A 7 42.71 54.47 21.35
C PRO A 7 41.85 54.34 20.07
N LEU A 8 41.59 55.43 19.38
CA LEU A 8 40.81 55.44 18.13
C LEU A 8 41.60 54.84 16.97
N ILE A 9 42.91 55.13 16.90
CA ILE A 9 43.81 54.54 15.91
C ILE A 9 43.96 53.06 16.16
N LEU A 10 44.07 52.61 17.38
CA LEU A 10 44.19 51.19 17.75
C LEU A 10 42.90 50.44 17.34
N LEU A 11 41.72 51.02 17.65
CA LEU A 11 40.43 50.43 17.27
C LEU A 11 40.30 50.28 15.76
N PHE A 12 40.75 51.28 15.00
CA PHE A 12 40.70 51.21 13.54
C PHE A 12 41.66 50.16 12.97
N LEU A 13 42.84 49.97 13.53
CA LEU A 13 43.78 48.93 13.13
C LEU A 13 43.25 47.53 13.43
N VAL A 14 42.59 47.34 14.58
CA VAL A 14 41.97 46.04 14.92
C VAL A 14 40.81 45.73 13.98
N PHE A 15 40.01 46.73 13.65
CA PHE A 15 38.90 46.58 12.71
C PHE A 15 39.40 46.25 11.29
N ALA A 16 40.43 46.94 10.83
CA ALA A 16 41.05 46.66 9.52
C ALA A 16 41.65 45.28 9.46
N ALA A 17 42.28 44.81 10.53
CA ALA A 17 42.83 43.46 10.63
C ALA A 17 41.73 42.37 10.60
N MET A 18 40.60 42.62 11.31
CA MET A 18 39.44 41.70 11.26
C MET A 18 38.83 41.63 9.86
N LEU A 19 38.67 42.74 9.15
CA LEU A 19 38.21 42.77 7.78
C LEU A 19 39.17 41.99 6.85
N GLY A 20 40.48 42.19 7.02
CA GLY A 20 41.51 41.46 6.26
C GLY A 20 41.38 39.94 6.42
N VAL A 21 41.12 39.45 7.66
CA VAL A 21 40.90 38.01 7.92
C VAL A 21 39.61 37.54 7.27
N LEU A 22 38.53 38.31 7.35
CA LEU A 22 37.22 37.94 6.72
C LEU A 22 37.29 37.84 5.19
N PHE A 23 38.07 38.71 4.57
CA PHE A 23 38.27 38.70 3.09
C PHE A 23 39.25 37.63 2.62
N ASN A 24 40.16 37.17 3.47
CA ASN A 24 41.13 36.12 3.16
C ASN A 24 40.69 34.69 3.57
N ILE A 25 39.51 34.53 4.14
CA ILE A 25 38.95 33.18 4.34
C ILE A 25 38.75 32.55 2.96
N PRO A 26 39.47 31.49 2.60
CA PRO A 26 39.22 30.82 1.33
C PRO A 26 37.79 30.30 1.37
N ARG A 27 36.93 30.91 0.55
CA ARG A 27 35.58 30.39 0.35
C ARG A 27 35.74 29.00 -0.27
N ALA A 28 35.54 27.97 0.52
CA ALA A 28 35.47 26.63 0.01
C ALA A 28 34.38 26.64 -1.08
N MET A 29 34.78 26.54 -2.34
CA MET A 29 33.82 26.35 -3.41
C MET A 29 32.99 25.11 -3.04
N PRO A 30 31.66 25.18 -3.02
CA PRO A 30 30.86 23.98 -2.83
C PRO A 30 31.32 22.99 -3.89
N LYS A 31 31.75 21.80 -3.45
CA LYS A 31 32.05 20.71 -4.38
C LYS A 31 30.86 20.61 -5.34
N PRO A 32 31.08 20.59 -6.67
CA PRO A 32 29.99 20.36 -7.59
C PRO A 32 29.27 19.11 -7.09
N ALA A 33 27.96 19.24 -6.86
CA ALA A 33 27.15 18.10 -6.48
C ALA A 33 27.42 16.98 -7.49
N ALA A 34 27.77 15.81 -7.00
CA ALA A 34 27.91 14.65 -7.87
C ALA A 34 26.67 14.61 -8.79
N PRO A 35 26.83 14.35 -10.09
CA PRO A 35 25.67 14.27 -10.97
C PRO A 35 24.67 13.32 -10.32
N PHE A 36 23.42 13.78 -10.17
CA PHE A 36 22.33 12.96 -9.70
C PHE A 36 22.23 11.79 -10.68
N VAL A 37 22.78 10.65 -10.31
CA VAL A 37 22.52 9.39 -10.96
C VAL A 37 21.20 8.94 -10.33
N PRO A 38 20.08 8.98 -11.07
CA PRO A 38 18.84 8.43 -10.54
C PRO A 38 19.17 6.98 -10.16
N GLU A 39 18.98 6.67 -8.88
CA GLU A 39 19.02 5.29 -8.43
C GLU A 39 18.07 4.52 -9.36
N PRO A 40 18.52 3.41 -10.00
CA PRO A 40 17.64 2.68 -10.91
C PRO A 40 16.37 2.41 -10.13
N GLU A 41 15.26 3.00 -10.58
CA GLU A 41 13.95 2.70 -10.01
C GLU A 41 13.87 1.19 -10.02
N GLU A 42 13.92 0.55 -8.83
CA GLU A 42 13.63 -0.86 -8.74
C GLU A 42 12.27 -0.99 -9.40
N GLU A 43 12.23 -1.58 -10.59
CA GLU A 43 10.98 -1.91 -11.26
C GLU A 43 10.14 -2.62 -10.22
N THR A 44 9.22 -1.90 -9.61
CA THR A 44 8.23 -2.46 -8.73
C THR A 44 7.33 -3.27 -9.65
N ILE A 45 7.75 -4.52 -9.90
CA ILE A 45 6.91 -5.49 -10.59
C ILE A 45 5.70 -5.65 -9.69
N GLY A 46 4.70 -4.82 -9.93
CA GLY A 46 3.41 -4.91 -9.27
C GLY A 46 2.69 -6.20 -9.68
N PHE A 47 1.60 -6.50 -9.03
CA PHE A 47 0.68 -7.53 -9.45
C PHE A 47 0.11 -7.14 -10.83
N THR A 48 0.45 -7.89 -11.86
CA THR A 48 0.01 -7.66 -13.24
C THR A 48 -1.23 -8.46 -13.61
N GLY A 49 -1.68 -9.33 -12.70
CA GLY A 49 -2.85 -10.16 -12.90
C GLY A 49 -4.18 -9.43 -12.69
N ARG A 50 -5.26 -10.19 -12.56
CA ARG A 50 -6.57 -9.63 -12.28
C ARG A 50 -7.23 -10.25 -11.06
N VAL A 51 -8.16 -9.49 -10.47
CA VAL A 51 -9.08 -9.97 -9.44
C VAL A 51 -10.39 -10.35 -10.12
N VAL A 52 -10.80 -11.59 -9.92
CA VAL A 52 -12.11 -12.10 -10.38
C VAL A 52 -13.05 -12.07 -9.18
N MET A 53 -14.04 -11.19 -9.28
CA MET A 53 -15.13 -11.09 -8.31
C MET A 53 -16.25 -12.07 -8.69
N PRO A 54 -17.05 -12.51 -7.71
CA PRO A 54 -18.13 -13.44 -7.97
C PRO A 54 -19.18 -12.86 -8.93
N SER A 55 -19.73 -13.70 -9.79
CA SER A 55 -20.96 -13.43 -10.52
C SER A 55 -22.16 -13.64 -9.61
N PHE A 56 -23.34 -13.30 -10.08
CA PHE A 56 -24.58 -13.50 -9.32
C PHE A 56 -24.76 -14.97 -8.86
N ASP A 57 -24.45 -15.92 -9.71
CA ASP A 57 -24.56 -17.36 -9.44
C ASP A 57 -23.55 -17.86 -8.40
N ASP A 58 -22.47 -17.10 -8.16
CA ASP A 58 -21.42 -17.44 -7.19
C ASP A 58 -21.68 -16.78 -5.83
N ILE A 59 -22.76 -16.04 -5.65
CA ILE A 59 -23.14 -15.41 -4.38
C ILE A 59 -24.09 -16.34 -3.64
N TYR A 60 -23.62 -16.96 -2.57
CA TYR A 60 -24.41 -17.90 -1.77
C TYR A 60 -25.03 -17.19 -0.59
N ILE A 61 -26.34 -16.96 -0.66
CA ILE A 61 -27.11 -16.27 0.37
C ILE A 61 -27.46 -17.25 1.48
N LEU A 62 -27.11 -16.91 2.71
CA LEU A 62 -27.45 -17.66 3.91
C LEU A 62 -28.68 -17.06 4.60
N GLU A 63 -28.76 -15.74 4.67
CA GLU A 63 -29.86 -14.99 5.22
C GLU A 63 -29.99 -13.63 4.52
N ASN A 64 -31.21 -13.18 4.27
CA ASN A 64 -31.49 -11.84 3.74
C ASN A 64 -32.72 -11.23 4.43
N SER A 65 -32.62 -11.00 5.73
CA SER A 65 -33.68 -10.34 6.52
C SER A 65 -33.79 -8.84 6.22
N ALA A 66 -32.76 -8.27 5.59
CA ALA A 66 -32.76 -6.87 5.14
C ALA A 66 -33.45 -6.65 3.78
N GLU A 67 -33.95 -7.71 3.13
CA GLU A 67 -34.58 -7.67 1.80
C GLU A 67 -33.77 -6.92 0.73
N ARG A 68 -32.44 -7.10 0.77
CA ARG A 68 -31.54 -6.40 -0.13
C ARG A 68 -31.62 -6.95 -1.55
N ASN A 69 -31.50 -6.05 -2.52
CA ASN A 69 -31.43 -6.41 -3.94
C ASN A 69 -30.07 -7.03 -4.26
N LEU A 70 -30.07 -8.29 -4.69
CA LEU A 70 -28.87 -9.07 -4.93
C LEU A 70 -28.13 -8.66 -6.21
N GLU A 71 -28.85 -8.17 -7.25
CA GLU A 71 -28.20 -7.65 -8.45
C GLU A 71 -27.41 -6.36 -8.16
N GLN A 72 -27.93 -5.53 -7.26
CA GLN A 72 -27.20 -4.35 -6.81
C GLN A 72 -25.98 -4.73 -5.96
N LEU A 73 -26.12 -5.78 -5.15
CA LEU A 73 -24.99 -6.33 -4.39
C LEU A 73 -23.89 -6.83 -5.33
N GLU A 74 -24.22 -7.62 -6.35
CA GLU A 74 -23.24 -8.07 -7.35
C GLU A 74 -22.50 -6.89 -7.99
N LYS A 75 -23.21 -5.90 -8.50
CA LYS A 75 -22.62 -4.70 -9.11
C LYS A 75 -21.69 -3.97 -8.13
N PHE A 76 -22.10 -3.90 -6.86
CA PHE A 76 -21.26 -3.33 -5.82
C PHE A 76 -19.98 -4.13 -5.62
N LEU A 77 -20.07 -5.45 -5.52
CA LEU A 77 -18.92 -6.34 -5.33
C LEU A 77 -17.96 -6.23 -6.53
N GLN A 78 -18.47 -6.26 -7.77
CA GLN A 78 -17.67 -6.06 -8.98
C GLN A 78 -16.85 -4.76 -8.94
N GLY A 79 -17.43 -3.69 -8.41
CA GLY A 79 -16.75 -2.41 -8.24
C GLY A 79 -15.61 -2.42 -7.20
N ARG A 80 -15.47 -3.49 -6.40
CA ARG A 80 -14.41 -3.61 -5.37
C ARG A 80 -13.14 -4.29 -5.86
N ALA A 81 -13.13 -4.86 -7.05
CA ALA A 81 -11.98 -5.56 -7.62
C ALA A 81 -10.70 -4.71 -7.62
N ALA A 82 -10.80 -3.41 -7.94
CA ALA A 82 -9.63 -2.53 -7.98
C ALA A 82 -8.92 -2.39 -6.62
N GLY A 83 -9.69 -2.28 -5.52
CA GLY A 83 -9.11 -2.21 -4.18
C GLY A 83 -8.44 -3.52 -3.76
N LEU A 84 -9.04 -4.65 -4.13
CA LEU A 84 -8.48 -5.98 -3.88
C LEU A 84 -7.23 -6.26 -4.74
N HIS A 85 -7.15 -5.67 -5.93
CA HIS A 85 -5.94 -5.73 -6.77
C HIS A 85 -4.73 -5.14 -6.03
N TYR A 86 -4.91 -4.05 -5.30
CA TYR A 86 -3.83 -3.44 -4.53
C TYR A 86 -3.28 -4.37 -3.44
N LEU A 87 -4.15 -5.08 -2.72
CA LEU A 87 -3.73 -6.07 -1.71
C LEU A 87 -2.89 -7.19 -2.33
N ALA A 88 -3.31 -7.69 -3.49
CA ALA A 88 -2.56 -8.71 -4.20
C ALA A 88 -1.18 -8.20 -4.66
N ALA A 89 -1.09 -6.96 -5.14
CA ALA A 89 0.17 -6.37 -5.57
C ALA A 89 1.21 -6.38 -4.45
N GLU A 90 0.80 -6.06 -3.22
CA GLU A 90 1.67 -6.07 -2.06
C GLU A 90 2.09 -7.49 -1.67
N HIS A 91 1.15 -8.43 -1.60
CA HIS A 91 1.40 -9.83 -1.29
C HIS A 91 2.39 -10.47 -2.29
N PHE A 92 2.15 -10.36 -3.60
CA PHE A 92 3.02 -10.92 -4.62
C PHE A 92 4.41 -10.27 -4.66
N LYS A 93 4.52 -8.98 -4.32
CA LYS A 93 5.80 -8.30 -4.14
C LYS A 93 6.62 -8.95 -3.02
N ASN A 94 5.99 -9.28 -1.91
CA ASN A 94 6.63 -9.92 -0.77
C ASN A 94 7.04 -11.37 -1.09
N LEU A 95 6.22 -12.13 -1.76
CA LEU A 95 6.54 -13.49 -2.23
C LEU A 95 7.77 -13.47 -3.15
N LYS A 96 7.82 -12.59 -4.14
CA LYS A 96 8.97 -12.46 -5.06
C LYS A 96 10.26 -12.09 -4.33
N LYS A 97 10.21 -11.25 -3.30
CA LYS A 97 11.38 -10.94 -2.45
C LYS A 97 11.89 -12.16 -1.69
N ASN A 98 10.99 -12.97 -1.16
CA ASN A 98 11.33 -14.17 -0.41
C ASN A 98 11.90 -15.27 -1.33
N HIS A 99 11.36 -15.45 -2.53
CA HIS A 99 11.90 -16.38 -3.54
C HIS A 99 13.28 -15.99 -4.05
N LYS A 100 13.60 -14.69 -4.19
CA LYS A 100 14.97 -14.24 -4.52
C LYS A 100 16.00 -14.62 -3.44
N LYS A 101 15.59 -14.70 -2.17
CA LYS A 101 16.47 -15.12 -1.05
C LYS A 101 16.64 -16.64 -0.97
N SER A 102 15.72 -17.42 -1.52
CA SER A 102 15.73 -18.89 -1.45
C SER A 102 16.22 -19.59 -2.72
N LYS A 103 16.99 -18.94 -3.60
CA LYS A 103 17.53 -19.46 -4.88
C LYS A 103 18.43 -20.69 -4.78
N ALA A 104 18.13 -21.62 -3.88
CA ALA A 104 18.79 -22.92 -3.74
C ALA A 104 17.84 -24.12 -3.85
N ARG A 105 16.62 -24.00 -4.33
CA ARG A 105 15.74 -25.16 -4.54
C ARG A 105 15.09 -25.15 -5.91
N LYS A 106 15.55 -26.08 -6.73
CA LYS A 106 15.00 -26.80 -7.89
C LYS A 106 13.80 -26.19 -8.62
N SER A 107 14.07 -25.87 -9.86
CA SER A 107 13.19 -25.86 -11.03
C SER A 107 12.18 -27.02 -10.98
N GLY A 108 10.91 -26.73 -11.04
CA GLY A 108 9.84 -27.68 -11.27
C GLY A 108 8.52 -27.21 -10.65
N ASP A 109 7.56 -26.89 -11.47
CA ASP A 109 6.22 -26.39 -11.20
C ASP A 109 6.13 -24.89 -10.81
N SER A 110 6.23 -24.08 -11.83
CA SER A 110 5.63 -22.75 -11.82
C SER A 110 4.16 -22.89 -12.25
N ALA A 111 3.34 -23.52 -11.41
CA ALA A 111 1.92 -23.23 -11.44
C ALA A 111 1.79 -21.76 -10.99
N ALA A 112 1.23 -20.92 -11.85
CA ALA A 112 0.87 -19.57 -11.44
C ALA A 112 0.04 -19.70 -10.17
N ASP A 113 0.54 -19.13 -9.07
CA ASP A 113 -0.09 -19.29 -7.77
C ASP A 113 -1.31 -18.37 -7.68
N ASP A 114 -2.40 -18.77 -8.37
CA ASP A 114 -3.68 -18.13 -8.17
C ASP A 114 -4.07 -18.23 -6.71
N ILE A 115 -4.43 -17.11 -6.10
CA ILE A 115 -5.02 -17.10 -4.76
C ILE A 115 -6.52 -17.21 -4.91
N VAL A 116 -7.10 -18.16 -4.21
CA VAL A 116 -8.56 -18.33 -4.16
C VAL A 116 -8.98 -18.39 -2.70
N VAL A 117 -9.90 -17.52 -2.31
CA VAL A 117 -10.48 -17.51 -0.98
C VAL A 117 -12.00 -17.47 -1.06
N GLY A 118 -12.68 -18.25 -0.23
CA GLY A 118 -14.11 -18.13 0.02
C GLY A 118 -14.31 -17.39 1.34
N VAL A 119 -15.03 -16.29 1.32
CA VAL A 119 -15.27 -15.46 2.50
C VAL A 119 -16.76 -15.40 2.85
N ARG A 120 -17.09 -15.66 4.11
CA ARG A 120 -18.43 -15.46 4.66
C ARG A 120 -18.51 -14.09 5.29
N MET A 121 -19.51 -13.32 4.92
CA MET A 121 -19.66 -11.94 5.32
C MET A 121 -21.07 -11.65 5.79
N THR A 122 -21.17 -10.69 6.72
CA THR A 122 -22.44 -10.08 7.13
C THR A 122 -22.44 -8.62 6.70
N LEU A 123 -23.52 -8.18 6.06
CA LEU A 123 -23.81 -6.79 5.75
C LEU A 123 -24.94 -6.31 6.67
N ASP A 124 -24.61 -5.38 7.56
CA ASP A 124 -25.55 -4.84 8.54
C ASP A 124 -26.51 -3.79 7.94
N SER A 125 -27.51 -3.38 8.72
CA SER A 125 -28.47 -2.34 8.31
C SER A 125 -27.81 -0.98 8.04
N LEU A 126 -26.66 -0.70 8.64
CA LEU A 126 -25.89 0.53 8.42
C LEU A 126 -25.05 0.51 7.15
N GLY A 127 -25.04 -0.62 6.42
CA GLY A 127 -24.26 -0.78 5.20
C GLY A 127 -22.79 -1.12 5.44
N ARG A 128 -22.45 -1.64 6.62
CA ARG A 128 -21.09 -2.06 6.96
C ARG A 128 -20.95 -3.56 6.73
N PHE A 129 -19.84 -3.94 6.11
CA PHE A 129 -19.46 -5.34 5.97
C PHE A 129 -18.64 -5.78 7.17
N LYS A 130 -18.86 -7.01 7.59
CA LYS A 130 -18.05 -7.75 8.55
C LYS A 130 -17.66 -9.08 7.91
N LEU A 131 -16.38 -9.39 7.85
CA LEU A 131 -15.89 -10.67 7.40
C LEU A 131 -15.88 -11.62 8.60
N ASN A 132 -16.76 -12.63 8.60
CA ASN A 132 -16.95 -13.54 9.72
C ASN A 132 -15.92 -14.67 9.71
N GLU A 133 -15.67 -15.26 8.53
CA GLU A 133 -14.75 -16.39 8.40
C GLU A 133 -14.26 -16.59 6.97
N PHE A 134 -13.15 -17.30 6.83
CA PHE A 134 -12.68 -17.87 5.57
C PHE A 134 -13.25 -19.28 5.43
N VAL A 135 -14.22 -19.46 4.53
CA VAL A 135 -14.85 -20.77 4.27
C VAL A 135 -13.84 -21.73 3.67
N PHE A 136 -12.99 -21.23 2.78
CA PHE A 136 -11.83 -21.92 2.26
C PHE A 136 -10.74 -20.90 1.85
N SER A 137 -9.49 -21.36 1.78
CA SER A 137 -8.37 -20.56 1.30
C SER A 137 -7.27 -21.51 0.82
N ASN A 138 -6.68 -21.23 -0.33
CA ASN A 138 -5.48 -21.93 -0.79
C ASN A 138 -4.19 -21.20 -0.39
N THR A 139 -4.27 -20.08 0.30
CA THR A 139 -3.11 -19.40 0.88
C THR A 139 -3.09 -19.53 2.41
N GLU A 140 -1.89 -19.80 2.95
CA GLU A 140 -1.62 -19.82 4.39
C GLU A 140 -1.10 -18.47 4.92
N ASP A 141 -1.01 -17.46 4.06
CA ASP A 141 -0.52 -16.13 4.43
C ASP A 141 -1.53 -15.39 5.31
N GLU A 142 -1.27 -15.41 6.60
CA GLU A 142 -2.14 -14.75 7.59
C GLU A 142 -2.10 -13.22 7.48
N GLU A 143 -0.96 -12.64 7.05
CA GLU A 143 -0.85 -11.19 6.84
C GLU A 143 -1.77 -10.74 5.68
N PHE A 144 -1.81 -11.53 4.61
CA PHE A 144 -2.73 -11.29 3.49
C PHE A 144 -4.19 -11.40 3.93
N LYS A 145 -4.53 -12.44 4.71
CA LYS A 145 -5.90 -12.64 5.22
C LYS A 145 -6.33 -11.49 6.13
N GLU A 146 -5.46 -11.07 7.06
CA GLU A 146 -5.73 -9.93 7.94
C GLU A 146 -5.91 -8.63 7.15
N SER A 147 -5.07 -8.39 6.16
CA SER A 147 -5.20 -7.24 5.26
C SER A 147 -6.51 -7.27 4.49
N LEU A 148 -6.98 -8.43 4.05
CA LEU A 148 -8.28 -8.60 3.40
C LEU A 148 -9.44 -8.29 4.35
N VAL A 149 -9.41 -8.79 5.58
CA VAL A 149 -10.42 -8.49 6.62
C VAL A 149 -10.49 -6.97 6.82
N ASN A 150 -9.35 -6.35 7.10
CA ASN A 150 -9.25 -4.91 7.35
C ASN A 150 -9.76 -4.10 6.15
N HIS A 151 -9.42 -4.52 4.92
CA HIS A 151 -9.87 -3.85 3.71
C HIS A 151 -11.40 -3.91 3.55
N VAL A 152 -11.99 -5.08 3.73
CA VAL A 152 -13.44 -5.28 3.63
C VAL A 152 -14.16 -4.46 4.70
N GLU A 153 -13.77 -4.60 5.96
CA GLU A 153 -14.46 -3.96 7.08
C GLU A 153 -14.30 -2.44 7.12
N TYR A 154 -13.18 -1.92 6.63
CA TYR A 154 -12.91 -0.49 6.67
C TYR A 154 -13.41 0.24 5.42
N TYR A 155 -13.21 -0.30 4.23
CA TYR A 155 -13.46 0.42 2.98
C TYR A 155 -14.78 0.05 2.29
N TRP A 156 -15.36 -1.13 2.58
CA TRP A 156 -16.61 -1.49 1.94
C TRP A 156 -17.78 -0.87 2.68
N ARG A 157 -18.53 -0.05 1.95
CA ARG A 157 -19.74 0.61 2.47
C ARG A 157 -20.84 0.47 1.44
N TYR A 158 -21.96 -0.07 1.87
CA TYR A 158 -23.15 -0.29 1.06
C TYR A 158 -24.27 0.66 1.52
N PRO A 159 -25.27 0.96 0.67
CA PRO A 159 -26.43 1.73 1.12
C PRO A 159 -27.09 1.11 2.35
N LYS A 160 -27.58 1.96 3.25
CA LYS A 160 -28.30 1.54 4.45
C LYS A 160 -29.64 0.90 4.09
N SER A 161 -30.10 -0.05 4.91
CA SER A 161 -31.45 -0.58 4.89
C SER A 161 -32.23 -0.11 6.13
N ALA A 162 -33.56 -0.27 6.11
CA ALA A 162 -34.37 0.10 7.25
C ALA A 162 -34.08 -0.78 8.47
N SER A 163 -33.84 -2.07 8.25
CA SER A 163 -33.60 -3.07 9.29
C SER A 163 -32.95 -4.32 8.68
N GLY A 164 -32.64 -5.29 9.52
CA GLY A 164 -32.17 -6.62 9.14
C GLY A 164 -30.70 -6.67 8.70
N THR A 165 -30.29 -7.85 8.33
CA THR A 165 -28.93 -8.18 7.90
C THR A 165 -29.01 -9.01 6.61
N LEU A 166 -27.89 -9.01 5.87
CA LEU A 166 -27.67 -9.93 4.76
C LEU A 166 -26.40 -10.73 5.08
N GLU A 167 -26.53 -12.04 5.19
CA GLU A 167 -25.43 -12.94 5.38
C GLU A 167 -25.23 -13.80 4.13
N PHE A 168 -23.99 -13.87 3.65
CA PHE A 168 -23.65 -14.54 2.40
C PHE A 168 -22.19 -14.93 2.38
N TRP A 169 -21.82 -15.86 1.51
CA TRP A 169 -20.42 -16.11 1.19
C TRP A 169 -20.17 -16.03 -0.31
N ILE A 170 -18.93 -15.66 -0.65
CA ILE A 170 -18.47 -15.48 -2.03
C ILE A 170 -17.05 -16.01 -2.21
N PRO A 171 -16.72 -16.56 -3.39
CA PRO A 171 -15.35 -16.79 -3.80
C PRO A 171 -14.73 -15.52 -4.36
N ILE A 172 -13.46 -15.26 -4.04
CA ILE A 172 -12.65 -14.21 -4.64
C ILE A 172 -11.38 -14.88 -5.17
N ARG A 173 -11.00 -14.56 -6.41
CA ARG A 173 -9.82 -15.14 -7.03
C ARG A 173 -8.89 -14.04 -7.53
N TRP A 174 -7.61 -14.18 -7.19
CA TRP A 174 -6.52 -13.38 -7.76
C TRP A 174 -5.71 -14.26 -8.70
N MET A 175 -5.63 -13.88 -9.95
CA MET A 175 -4.93 -14.59 -11.01
C MET A 175 -3.69 -13.80 -11.40
N GLU A 176 -2.49 -14.37 -11.25
CA GLU A 176 -1.24 -13.64 -11.54
C GLU A 176 -0.95 -13.54 -13.04
N ASN A 177 -1.34 -14.54 -13.84
CA ASN A 177 -1.06 -14.57 -15.26
C ASN A 177 -2.33 -14.79 -16.10
N TYR A 178 -2.29 -14.24 -17.31
CA TYR A 178 -3.20 -14.49 -18.43
C TYR A 178 -2.48 -15.32 -19.48
#